data_0971031fa20e5885798d727eafba1489
#
_entry.id   0971031fa20e5885798d727eafba1489
#
_cell.length_a   1.000
_cell.length_b   1.000
_cell.length_c   1.000
_cell.angle_alpha   90.00
_cell.angle_beta   90.00
_cell.angle_gamma   90.00
#
_symmetry.space_group_name_H-M   'P 1'
#
loop_
_entity.id
_entity.type
_entity.pdbx_description
1 polymer ?
#
loop_
_entity_poly.entity_id
_entity_poly.type
_entity_poly.pdbx_seq_one_letter_code
_entity_poly.pdbx_strand_id
1 'polypeptide(L)'
;MNMIEQKRKYKYTLYLLFILLFSLSTFAQEKKPKVALVLSGGGAKGIAHISVLQKLDSLGIVPDLIVGTIMGSVIGGLYAVGFSGDSIASITKSADWSKLLGGEVSLRDVSVEEKSEFGRYLVSLDILEGKPKVKSALLKDQNLREFL
;
A
#
# COMPACT_ATOMS: atom_id res chain seq x y z
N MET A 1 -73.05 9.32 11.14
CA MET A 1 -71.64 8.91 11.34
C MET A 1 -70.98 10.01 12.15
N ASN A 2 -70.60 9.74 13.41
CA ASN A 2 -70.19 10.77 14.37
C ASN A 2 -68.83 11.38 13.99
N MET A 3 -68.79 12.72 14.02
CA MET A 3 -67.62 13.54 13.72
C MET A 3 -66.34 13.09 14.54
N ILE A 4 -66.55 12.52 15.70
CA ILE A 4 -65.50 12.00 16.59
C ILE A 4 -64.87 10.71 16.01
N GLU A 5 -65.66 9.81 15.44
CA GLU A 5 -65.16 8.58 14.79
C GLU A 5 -64.35 8.90 13.53
N GLN A 6 -64.76 9.89 12.79
CA GLN A 6 -64.09 10.32 11.58
C GLN A 6 -62.70 10.90 11.92
N LYS A 7 -62.58 11.77 12.92
CA LYS A 7 -61.31 12.32 13.40
C LYS A 7 -60.38 11.23 13.94
N ARG A 8 -60.89 10.18 14.58
CA ARG A 8 -60.11 9.03 15.06
C ARG A 8 -59.54 8.22 13.92
N LYS A 9 -60.33 7.94 12.88
CA LYS A 9 -59.90 7.22 11.69
C LYS A 9 -58.76 7.97 10.98
N TYR A 10 -58.87 9.29 10.81
CA TYR A 10 -57.80 10.12 10.19
C TYR A 10 -56.48 10.04 10.98
N LYS A 11 -56.55 10.09 12.30
CA LYS A 11 -55.36 9.93 13.14
C LYS A 11 -54.65 8.59 12.89
N TYR A 12 -55.37 7.50 12.89
CA TYR A 12 -54.78 6.18 12.64
C TYR A 12 -54.25 6.05 11.22
N THR A 13 -54.93 6.58 10.23
CA THR A 13 -54.43 6.61 8.83
C THR A 13 -53.14 7.41 8.72
N LEU A 14 -53.07 8.55 9.41
CA LEU A 14 -51.85 9.39 9.44
C LEU A 14 -50.66 8.69 10.12
N TYR A 15 -50.90 8.00 11.23
CA TYR A 15 -49.87 7.19 11.89
C TYR A 15 -49.41 6.04 11.03
N LEU A 16 -50.30 5.36 10.34
CA LEU A 16 -50.00 4.25 9.45
C LEU A 16 -49.17 4.72 8.25
N LEU A 17 -49.51 5.87 7.68
CA LEU A 17 -48.79 6.53 6.61
C LEU A 17 -47.37 6.94 7.07
N PHE A 18 -47.23 7.46 8.29
CA PHE A 18 -45.95 7.88 8.88
C PHE A 18 -45.05 6.66 9.12
N ILE A 19 -45.61 5.58 9.65
CA ILE A 19 -44.87 4.32 9.86
C ILE A 19 -44.42 3.71 8.51
N LEU A 20 -45.29 3.78 7.48
CA LEU A 20 -44.96 3.30 6.13
C LEU A 20 -43.82 4.14 5.49
N LEU A 21 -43.86 5.46 5.62
CA LEU A 21 -42.81 6.35 5.13
C LEU A 21 -41.47 6.12 5.86
N PHE A 22 -41.51 5.85 7.17
CA PHE A 22 -40.32 5.61 7.96
C PHE A 22 -39.66 4.26 7.63
N SER A 23 -40.46 3.23 7.29
CA SER A 23 -39.95 1.89 6.89
C SER A 23 -39.29 1.88 5.53
N LEU A 24 -39.60 2.79 4.62
CA LEU A 24 -38.97 2.90 3.30
C LEU A 24 -37.54 3.44 3.35
N SER A 25 -37.17 4.15 4.41
CA SER A 25 -35.81 4.74 4.56
C SER A 25 -34.73 3.74 4.94
N THR A 26 -35.10 2.51 5.35
CA THR A 26 -34.15 1.52 5.89
C THR A 26 -33.47 0.67 4.79
N PHE A 27 -33.91 0.73 3.54
CA PHE A 27 -33.41 -0.11 2.45
C PHE A 27 -32.28 0.52 1.61
N ALA A 28 -31.85 1.75 1.92
CA ALA A 28 -31.00 2.52 1.01
C ALA A 28 -29.49 2.51 1.32
N GLN A 29 -29.01 1.69 2.25
CA GLN A 29 -27.58 1.64 2.57
C GLN A 29 -26.93 0.36 2.03
N GLU A 30 -26.79 0.29 0.72
CA GLU A 30 -25.90 -0.66 0.08
C GLU A 30 -24.45 -0.25 0.43
N LYS A 31 -23.83 -0.95 1.37
CA LYS A 31 -22.41 -0.76 1.70
C LYS A 31 -21.62 -1.18 0.47
N LYS A 32 -21.03 -0.21 -0.23
CA LYS A 32 -20.08 -0.51 -1.30
C LYS A 32 -19.00 -1.45 -0.76
N PRO A 33 -18.67 -2.53 -1.45
CA PRO A 33 -17.58 -3.41 -1.04
C PRO A 33 -16.28 -2.62 -0.99
N LYS A 34 -15.51 -2.79 0.08
CA LYS A 34 -14.19 -2.17 0.22
C LYS A 34 -13.14 -3.09 -0.38
N VAL A 35 -12.20 -2.50 -1.10
CA VAL A 35 -11.10 -3.22 -1.75
C VAL A 35 -9.82 -2.97 -0.96
N ALA A 36 -9.19 -4.03 -0.46
CA ALA A 36 -7.88 -3.98 0.15
C ALA A 36 -6.84 -4.61 -0.79
N LEU A 37 -5.75 -3.89 -1.05
CA LEU A 37 -4.63 -4.35 -1.86
C LEU A 37 -3.47 -4.72 -0.94
N VAL A 38 -3.01 -5.96 -1.01
CA VAL A 38 -1.89 -6.46 -0.23
C VAL A 38 -0.74 -6.82 -1.17
N LEU A 39 0.39 -6.11 -1.04
CA LEU A 39 1.56 -6.24 -1.89
C LEU A 39 2.72 -6.87 -1.09
N SER A 40 3.16 -8.04 -1.52
CA SER A 40 4.24 -8.77 -0.86
C SER A 40 5.63 -8.19 -1.20
N GLY A 41 6.63 -8.56 -0.42
CA GLY A 41 8.02 -8.39 -0.77
C GLY A 41 8.44 -9.31 -1.91
N GLY A 42 9.73 -9.37 -2.17
CA GLY A 42 10.32 -10.26 -3.19
C GLY A 42 11.51 -9.65 -3.91
N GLY A 43 12.08 -8.57 -3.36
CA GLY A 43 13.16 -7.82 -4.02
C GLY A 43 12.72 -7.36 -5.41
N ALA A 44 13.59 -7.55 -6.41
CA ALA A 44 13.29 -7.16 -7.80
C ALA A 44 12.00 -7.80 -8.36
N LYS A 45 11.62 -9.00 -7.91
CA LYS A 45 10.37 -9.66 -8.35
C LYS A 45 9.12 -8.90 -7.94
N GLY A 46 9.20 -8.06 -6.91
CA GLY A 46 8.07 -7.21 -6.48
C GLY A 46 7.63 -6.19 -7.54
N ILE A 47 8.48 -5.89 -8.54
CA ILE A 47 8.14 -5.05 -9.69
C ILE A 47 6.91 -5.59 -10.45
N ALA A 48 6.65 -6.88 -10.40
CA ALA A 48 5.46 -7.49 -11.01
C ALA A 48 4.13 -6.93 -10.46
N HIS A 49 4.14 -6.35 -9.25
CA HIS A 49 2.95 -5.68 -8.71
C HIS A 49 2.46 -4.52 -9.58
N ILE A 50 3.35 -3.87 -10.33
CA ILE A 50 3.00 -2.73 -11.20
C ILE A 50 1.98 -3.13 -12.25
N SER A 51 2.09 -4.33 -12.83
CA SER A 51 1.12 -4.82 -13.82
C SER A 51 -0.29 -4.98 -13.22
N VAL A 52 -0.37 -5.33 -11.94
CA VAL A 52 -1.66 -5.39 -11.23
C VAL A 52 -2.23 -3.98 -11.04
N LEU A 53 -1.39 -3.00 -10.65
CA LEU A 53 -1.80 -1.61 -10.49
C LEU A 53 -2.31 -1.01 -11.81
N GLN A 54 -1.58 -1.23 -12.91
CA GLN A 54 -2.01 -0.83 -14.26
C GLN A 54 -3.38 -1.41 -14.61
N LYS A 55 -3.62 -2.68 -14.23
CA LYS A 55 -4.91 -3.32 -14.46
C LYS A 55 -6.02 -2.72 -13.60
N LEU A 56 -5.76 -2.43 -12.33
CA LEU A 56 -6.70 -1.74 -11.45
C LEU A 56 -7.07 -0.36 -12.02
N ASP A 57 -6.07 0.42 -12.45
CA ASP A 57 -6.29 1.72 -13.11
C ASP A 57 -7.18 1.59 -14.35
N SER A 58 -6.90 0.60 -15.20
CA SER A 58 -7.68 0.37 -16.44
C SER A 58 -9.14 0.00 -16.17
N LEU A 59 -9.42 -0.58 -15.00
CA LEU A 59 -10.76 -0.96 -14.56
C LEU A 59 -11.45 0.12 -13.71
N GLY A 60 -10.76 1.22 -13.40
CA GLY A 60 -11.26 2.27 -12.51
C GLY A 60 -11.44 1.82 -11.07
N ILE A 61 -10.72 0.78 -10.64
CA ILE A 61 -10.79 0.24 -9.28
C ILE A 61 -9.76 0.96 -8.42
N VAL A 62 -10.25 1.72 -7.43
CA VAL A 62 -9.41 2.41 -6.45
C VAL A 62 -9.46 1.62 -5.14
N PRO A 63 -8.33 1.11 -4.64
CA PRO A 63 -8.28 0.44 -3.35
C PRO A 63 -8.57 1.40 -2.19
N ASP A 64 -9.36 0.94 -1.21
CA ASP A 64 -9.62 1.68 0.03
C ASP A 64 -8.47 1.54 1.04
N LEU A 65 -7.69 0.47 0.92
CA LEU A 65 -6.55 0.16 1.79
C LEU A 65 -5.42 -0.46 0.97
N ILE A 66 -4.21 -0.01 1.20
CA ILE A 66 -3.00 -0.59 0.62
C ILE A 66 -2.06 -1.01 1.75
N VAL A 67 -1.63 -2.27 1.72
CA VAL A 67 -0.64 -2.82 2.64
C VAL A 67 0.50 -3.38 1.82
N GLY A 68 1.73 -3.00 2.15
CA GLY A 68 2.91 -3.42 1.39
C GLY A 68 4.07 -3.87 2.30
N THR A 69 4.89 -4.79 1.81
CA THR A 69 6.11 -5.25 2.48
C THR A 69 7.28 -5.14 1.52
N ILE A 70 8.42 -4.58 1.96
CA ILE A 70 9.65 -4.39 1.17
C ILE A 70 9.31 -3.68 -0.16
N MET A 71 9.55 -4.31 -1.34
CA MET A 71 9.24 -3.74 -2.65
C MET A 71 7.74 -3.40 -2.80
N GLY A 72 6.86 -4.22 -2.23
CA GLY A 72 5.43 -3.94 -2.21
C GLY A 72 5.07 -2.67 -1.43
N SER A 73 5.86 -2.29 -0.40
CA SER A 73 5.64 -1.03 0.32
C SER A 73 6.08 0.19 -0.50
N VAL A 74 7.15 0.07 -1.27
CA VAL A 74 7.62 1.15 -2.17
C VAL A 74 6.59 1.39 -3.27
N ILE A 75 6.21 0.34 -3.99
CA ILE A 75 5.25 0.43 -5.10
C ILE A 75 3.86 0.85 -4.59
N GLY A 76 3.41 0.22 -3.49
CA GLY A 76 2.11 0.55 -2.88
C GLY A 76 2.07 1.96 -2.29
N GLY A 77 3.19 2.44 -1.75
CA GLY A 77 3.33 3.81 -1.26
C GLY A 77 3.22 4.84 -2.38
N LEU A 78 3.94 4.64 -3.50
CA LEU A 78 3.81 5.50 -4.68
C LEU A 78 2.37 5.53 -5.21
N TYR A 79 1.72 4.37 -5.26
CA TYR A 79 0.34 4.28 -5.72
C TYR A 79 -0.63 4.99 -4.75
N ALA A 80 -0.42 4.85 -3.43
CA ALA A 80 -1.25 5.48 -2.41
C ALA A 80 -1.17 7.01 -2.41
N VAL A 81 -0.03 7.60 -2.80
CA VAL A 81 0.13 9.06 -2.95
C VAL A 81 -0.35 9.58 -4.31
N GLY A 82 -0.90 8.70 -5.17
CA GLY A 82 -1.59 9.09 -6.39
C GLY A 82 -0.85 8.88 -7.70
N PHE A 83 0.31 8.22 -7.71
CA PHE A 83 0.94 7.82 -8.97
C PHE A 83 0.14 6.71 -9.64
N SER A 84 -0.09 6.81 -10.94
CA SER A 84 -0.70 5.72 -11.71
C SER A 84 0.27 4.56 -11.90
N GLY A 85 -0.26 3.36 -12.17
CA GLY A 85 0.55 2.19 -12.51
C GLY A 85 1.52 2.44 -13.66
N ASP A 86 1.14 3.24 -14.67
CA ASP A 86 2.01 3.62 -15.79
C ASP A 86 3.13 4.56 -15.37
N SER A 87 2.83 5.53 -14.50
CA SER A 87 3.85 6.42 -13.94
C SER A 87 4.87 5.63 -13.12
N ILE A 88 4.41 4.71 -12.27
CA ILE A 88 5.26 3.84 -11.47
C ILE A 88 6.10 2.93 -12.36
N ALA A 89 5.54 2.39 -13.45
CA ALA A 89 6.29 1.61 -14.44
C ALA A 89 7.43 2.41 -15.07
N SER A 90 7.18 3.67 -15.41
CA SER A 90 8.18 4.57 -16.00
C SER A 90 9.30 4.88 -15.01
N ILE A 91 8.97 5.23 -13.78
CA ILE A 91 9.93 5.45 -12.67
C ILE A 91 10.79 4.19 -12.47
N THR A 92 10.14 3.02 -12.41
CA THR A 92 10.80 1.74 -12.19
C THR A 92 11.78 1.37 -13.31
N LYS A 93 11.47 1.71 -14.56
CA LYS A 93 12.35 1.50 -15.71
C LYS A 93 13.59 2.40 -15.70
N SER A 94 13.47 3.62 -15.20
CA SER A 94 14.57 4.58 -15.11
C SER A 94 15.43 4.40 -13.87
N ALA A 95 14.98 3.63 -12.88
CA ALA A 95 15.67 3.43 -11.61
C ALA A 95 16.90 2.51 -11.78
N ASP A 96 18.01 2.91 -11.18
CA ASP A 96 19.18 2.03 -11.04
C ASP A 96 19.01 1.12 -9.82
N TRP A 97 18.41 -0.05 -10.08
CA TRP A 97 18.12 -1.05 -9.04
C TRP A 97 19.35 -1.60 -8.35
N SER A 98 20.49 -1.68 -9.05
CA SER A 98 21.76 -2.13 -8.46
C SER A 98 22.20 -1.17 -7.37
N LYS A 99 22.12 0.12 -7.63
CA LYS A 99 22.44 1.17 -6.68
C LYS A 99 21.42 1.23 -5.53
N LEU A 100 20.13 1.10 -5.84
CA LEU A 100 19.04 1.25 -4.84
C LEU A 100 18.96 0.06 -3.88
N LEU A 101 19.13 -1.16 -4.38
CA LEU A 101 18.93 -2.39 -3.62
C LEU A 101 20.24 -3.10 -3.27
N GLY A 102 21.29 -2.93 -4.08
CA GLY A 102 22.54 -3.67 -3.95
C GLY A 102 23.42 -3.22 -2.78
N GLY A 103 23.20 -2.03 -2.25
CA GLY A 103 24.09 -1.47 -1.23
C GLY A 103 25.54 -1.41 -1.72
N GLU A 104 25.75 -1.33 -3.04
CA GLU A 104 27.09 -1.23 -3.63
C GLU A 104 27.76 0.04 -3.11
N VAL A 105 28.67 -0.16 -2.19
CA VAL A 105 29.66 0.85 -1.84
C VAL A 105 30.65 0.86 -3.00
N SER A 106 30.78 2.00 -3.69
CA SER A 106 31.79 2.15 -4.71
C SER A 106 33.15 1.80 -4.11
N LEU A 107 33.95 0.98 -4.80
CA LEU A 107 35.33 0.70 -4.39
C LEU A 107 36.18 1.97 -4.23
N ARG A 108 35.71 3.11 -4.76
CA ARG A 108 36.37 4.42 -4.54
C ARG A 108 36.15 4.95 -3.13
N ASP A 109 35.04 4.57 -2.48
CA ASP A 109 34.66 5.05 -1.15
C ASP A 109 35.09 4.07 -0.04
N VAL A 110 35.72 2.96 -0.42
CA VAL A 110 36.28 1.96 0.50
C VAL A 110 37.76 2.32 0.77
N SER A 111 38.18 2.28 2.01
CA SER A 111 39.58 2.53 2.39
C SER A 111 40.50 1.50 1.71
N VAL A 112 41.75 1.88 1.47
CA VAL A 112 42.73 1.01 0.77
C VAL A 112 42.91 -0.30 1.53
N GLU A 113 42.89 -0.25 2.86
CA GLU A 113 43.03 -1.39 3.77
C GLU A 113 41.86 -2.37 3.64
N GLU A 114 40.65 -1.86 3.44
CA GLU A 114 39.44 -2.68 3.33
C GLU A 114 39.20 -3.23 1.92
N LYS A 115 39.85 -2.66 0.90
CA LYS A 115 39.62 -3.06 -0.50
C LYS A 115 39.99 -4.53 -0.76
N SER A 116 40.98 -5.06 -0.06
CA SER A 116 41.41 -6.46 -0.21
C SER A 116 40.40 -7.47 0.36
N GLU A 117 39.60 -7.03 1.31
CA GLU A 117 38.54 -7.83 1.98
C GLU A 117 37.15 -7.59 1.38
N PHE A 118 36.99 -6.48 0.63
CA PHE A 118 35.70 -6.07 0.08
C PHE A 118 35.19 -7.08 -0.95
N GLY A 119 34.01 -7.64 -0.68
CA GLY A 119 33.41 -8.65 -1.58
C GLY A 119 33.92 -10.08 -1.42
N ARG A 120 34.88 -10.32 -0.53
CA ARG A 120 35.41 -11.66 -0.27
C ARG A 120 34.40 -12.58 0.42
N TYR A 121 33.51 -12.00 1.20
CA TYR A 121 32.46 -12.71 1.94
C TYR A 121 31.07 -12.23 1.57
N LEU A 122 30.17 -13.18 1.31
CA LEU A 122 28.73 -12.89 1.06
C LEU A 122 28.03 -12.31 2.29
N VAL A 123 28.52 -12.63 3.46
CA VAL A 123 28.00 -12.13 4.76
C VAL A 123 29.17 -11.80 5.65
N SER A 124 29.29 -10.56 6.12
CA SER A 124 30.22 -10.14 7.16
C SER A 124 29.45 -9.86 8.46
N LEU A 125 29.91 -10.44 9.55
CA LEU A 125 29.40 -10.17 10.90
C LEU A 125 30.44 -9.37 11.66
N ASP A 126 30.05 -8.14 12.06
CA ASP A 126 30.89 -7.34 12.95
C ASP A 126 30.87 -7.96 14.35
N ILE A 127 32.05 -8.19 14.94
CA ILE A 127 32.17 -8.66 16.32
C ILE A 127 32.46 -7.46 17.21
N LEU A 128 31.49 -7.11 18.08
CA LEU A 128 31.66 -6.09 19.10
C LEU A 128 31.67 -6.76 20.48
N GLU A 129 32.71 -6.48 21.27
CA GLU A 129 32.85 -7.06 22.63
C GLU A 129 32.73 -8.60 22.66
N GLY A 130 33.27 -9.29 21.64
CA GLY A 130 33.24 -10.75 21.57
C GLY A 130 31.89 -11.37 21.19
N LYS A 131 30.87 -10.54 20.83
CA LYS A 131 29.56 -11.02 20.38
C LYS A 131 29.31 -10.61 18.93
N PRO A 132 28.74 -11.51 18.08
CA PRO A 132 28.38 -11.15 16.74
C PRO A 132 27.23 -10.12 16.74
N LYS A 133 27.45 -8.97 16.11
CA LYS A 133 26.43 -7.94 15.92
C LYS A 133 25.74 -8.20 14.59
N VAL A 134 24.51 -8.65 14.65
CA VAL A 134 23.66 -8.79 13.45
C VAL A 134 23.20 -7.41 13.03
N LYS A 135 23.51 -6.99 11.82
CA LYS A 135 22.96 -5.78 11.22
C LYS A 135 21.44 -5.95 11.09
N SER A 136 20.67 -5.05 11.68
CA SER A 136 19.20 -5.11 11.70
C SER A 136 18.54 -4.84 10.33
N ALA A 137 19.32 -4.44 9.32
CA ALA A 137 18.81 -4.18 7.96
C ALA A 137 19.77 -4.73 6.89
N LEU A 138 19.21 -5.46 5.94
CA LEU A 138 19.90 -5.96 4.76
C LEU A 138 20.07 -4.90 3.67
N LEU A 139 19.31 -3.80 3.74
CA LEU A 139 19.28 -2.71 2.76
C LEU A 139 19.65 -1.40 3.45
N LYS A 140 20.52 -0.61 2.80
CA LYS A 140 20.73 0.78 3.19
C LYS A 140 19.60 1.64 2.64
N ASP A 141 18.84 2.28 3.52
CA ASP A 141 17.68 3.08 3.17
C ASP A 141 18.03 4.47 2.60
N GLN A 142 19.28 4.92 2.71
CA GLN A 142 19.71 6.24 2.28
C GLN A 142 19.47 6.46 0.79
N ASN A 143 19.92 5.52 -0.06
CA ASN A 143 19.75 5.63 -1.51
C ASN A 143 18.26 5.62 -1.93
N LEU A 144 17.44 4.92 -1.16
CA LEU A 144 15.98 4.87 -1.41
C LEU A 144 15.31 6.20 -1.02
N ARG A 145 15.76 6.84 0.06
CA ARG A 145 15.24 8.16 0.49
C ARG A 145 15.59 9.28 -0.49
N GLU A 146 16.76 9.21 -1.12
CA GLU A 146 17.19 10.19 -2.13
C GLU A 146 16.45 9.99 -3.47
N PHE A 147 15.92 8.79 -3.70
CA PHE A 147 15.18 8.44 -4.92
C PHE A 147 13.70 8.83 -4.84
N LEU A 148 13.07 8.76 -3.66
CA LEU A 148 11.65 9.06 -3.43
C LEU A 148 11.42 10.55 -3.16
#